data_619b72f70ae4a7eddfab60c3173e0e91
#
_entry.id   619b72f70ae4a7eddfab60c3173e0e91
#
_cell.length_a   1.000
_cell.length_b   1.000
_cell.length_c   1.000
_cell.angle_alpha   90.00
_cell.angle_beta   90.00
_cell.angle_gamma   90.00
#
_symmetry.space_group_name_H-M   'P 1'
#
loop_
_entity.id
_entity.type
_entity.pdbx_description
1 polymer ?
#
loop_
_entity_poly.entity_id
_entity_poly.type
_entity_poly.pdbx_seq_one_letter_code
_entity_poly.pdbx_strand_id
1 'polypeptide(L)'
;MPEDKIKIEDLSIRYWTNVGGLGGDDKKRKTVVLFHGNALSLDSWKKTKTLEVLSSKGYRVFAIDLPAGKGSMSDKLTPKTLKNNPERIISVLDELFGALDVGDSPFAIVGPSMGGGFALAYALSRPKRVGALLLASPSVYRISEEEKSKLSGLDIPVLLVWGESDRVFPLDEFGKPLKETLPRAKLLVLKQAGHGAYMDRPDEFNELLLDFLSEAM
;
A
#
# COMPACT_ATOMS: atom_id res chain seq x y z
N MET A 1 11.21 -13.78 12.18
CA MET A 1 11.73 -12.42 11.96
C MET A 1 10.88 -11.45 12.75
N PRO A 2 11.47 -10.50 13.44
CA PRO A 2 10.78 -9.76 14.48
C PRO A 2 9.84 -8.71 13.90
N GLU A 3 8.65 -8.67 14.48
CA GLU A 3 7.89 -7.46 14.56
C GLU A 3 8.56 -6.56 15.58
N ASP A 4 8.53 -5.27 15.30
CA ASP A 4 9.07 -4.28 16.23
C ASP A 4 8.15 -3.04 16.24
N LYS A 5 8.41 -2.13 17.15
CA LYS A 5 7.75 -0.84 17.22
C LYS A 5 8.81 0.25 17.15
N ILE A 6 8.49 1.27 16.38
CA ILE A 6 9.31 2.47 16.27
C ILE A 6 8.51 3.69 16.71
N LYS A 7 9.17 4.59 17.41
CA LYS A 7 8.55 5.84 17.84
C LYS A 7 8.78 6.92 16.78
N ILE A 8 7.68 7.43 16.23
CA ILE A 8 7.66 8.55 15.31
C ILE A 8 6.88 9.67 15.99
N GLU A 9 7.56 10.72 16.39
CA GLU A 9 7.05 11.78 17.26
C GLU A 9 6.44 11.18 18.56
N ASP A 10 5.13 11.33 18.75
CA ASP A 10 4.36 10.79 19.87
C ASP A 10 3.69 9.43 19.57
N LEU A 11 3.81 8.93 18.34
CA LEU A 11 3.17 7.69 17.88
C LEU A 11 4.14 6.51 17.97
N SER A 12 3.68 5.41 18.58
CA SER A 12 4.36 4.10 18.54
C SER A 12 3.79 3.29 17.38
N ILE A 13 4.56 3.12 16.31
CA ILE A 13 4.14 2.45 15.07
C ILE A 13 4.74 1.05 15.02
N ARG A 14 3.86 0.04 14.91
CA ARG A 14 4.24 -1.35 14.72
C ARG A 14 4.57 -1.60 13.26
N TYR A 15 5.64 -2.34 13.01
CA TYR A 15 6.03 -2.77 11.67
C TYR A 15 6.63 -4.17 11.68
N TRP A 16 6.73 -4.74 10.49
CA TRP A 16 7.48 -5.98 10.23
C TRP A 16 8.41 -5.74 9.04
N THR A 17 9.61 -6.30 9.11
CA THR A 17 10.56 -6.26 7.98
C THR A 17 11.40 -7.53 7.91
N ASN A 18 11.85 -7.88 6.71
CA ASN A 18 12.85 -8.92 6.49
C ASN A 18 14.28 -8.36 6.38
N VAL A 19 14.46 -7.07 6.62
CA VAL A 19 15.78 -6.42 6.60
C VAL A 19 16.45 -6.65 7.95
N GLY A 20 17.60 -7.32 7.96
CA GLY A 20 18.39 -7.61 9.16
C GLY A 20 19.58 -6.66 9.28
N GLY A 21 19.43 -5.56 10.05
CA GLY A 21 20.54 -4.68 10.41
C GLY A 21 20.99 -3.69 9.33
N LEU A 22 21.70 -2.66 9.76
CA LEU A 22 22.28 -1.61 8.92
C LEU A 22 23.55 -2.14 8.22
N GLY A 23 23.43 -2.95 7.17
CA GLY A 23 24.65 -3.39 6.50
C GLY A 23 24.46 -4.24 5.26
N GLY A 24 25.16 -3.90 4.22
CA GLY A 24 25.46 -4.79 3.11
C GLY A 24 24.54 -4.67 1.89
N ASP A 25 24.42 -5.76 1.16
CA ASP A 25 23.71 -5.89 -0.13
C ASP A 25 22.19 -5.62 -0.07
N ASP A 26 21.61 -5.48 1.11
CA ASP A 26 20.19 -5.21 1.28
C ASP A 26 19.74 -3.92 0.57
N LYS A 27 20.57 -2.89 0.50
CA LYS A 27 20.25 -1.62 -0.17
C LYS A 27 20.12 -1.73 -1.70
N LYS A 28 20.66 -2.77 -2.30
CA LYS A 28 20.54 -3.04 -3.75
C LYS A 28 19.26 -3.76 -4.13
N ARG A 29 18.56 -4.32 -3.14
CA ARG A 29 17.31 -5.05 -3.36
C ARG A 29 16.14 -4.09 -3.57
N LYS A 30 15.22 -4.45 -4.45
CA LYS A 30 13.98 -3.70 -4.68
C LYS A 30 13.12 -3.70 -3.41
N THR A 31 12.57 -2.55 -3.04
CA THR A 31 11.81 -2.37 -1.81
C THR A 31 10.31 -2.36 -2.07
N VAL A 32 9.56 -3.07 -1.23
CA VAL A 32 8.10 -3.14 -1.23
C VAL A 32 7.56 -2.77 0.14
N VAL A 33 6.69 -1.79 0.19
CA VAL A 33 5.98 -1.34 1.40
C VAL A 33 4.54 -1.84 1.35
N LEU A 34 4.07 -2.47 2.41
CA LEU A 34 2.74 -3.05 2.51
C LEU A 34 1.90 -2.28 3.54
N PHE A 35 0.77 -1.73 3.12
CA PHE A 35 -0.24 -1.10 3.96
C PHE A 35 -1.42 -2.05 4.15
N HIS A 36 -2.17 -1.94 5.24
CA HIS A 36 -3.35 -2.75 5.51
C HIS A 36 -4.67 -1.99 5.30
N GLY A 37 -5.78 -2.71 5.20
CA GLY A 37 -7.14 -2.15 5.16
C GLY A 37 -7.63 -1.68 6.55
N ASN A 38 -8.72 -0.91 6.59
CA ASN A 38 -9.24 -0.26 7.81
C ASN A 38 -9.52 -1.22 8.97
N ALA A 39 -10.10 -2.39 8.70
CA ALA A 39 -10.47 -3.37 9.73
C ALA A 39 -9.34 -4.35 10.09
N LEU A 40 -8.17 -4.21 9.46
CA LEU A 40 -7.07 -5.17 9.52
C LEU A 40 -5.80 -4.51 10.09
N SER A 41 -4.76 -5.31 10.24
CA SER A 41 -3.41 -4.92 10.63
C SER A 41 -2.40 -5.55 9.66
N LEU A 42 -1.12 -5.32 9.87
CA LEU A 42 -0.05 -5.98 9.10
C LEU A 42 -0.13 -7.53 9.15
N ASP A 43 -0.83 -8.10 10.15
CA ASP A 43 -1.02 -9.54 10.28
C ASP A 43 -1.83 -10.15 9.12
N SER A 44 -2.60 -9.33 8.39
CA SER A 44 -3.26 -9.79 7.16
C SER A 44 -2.25 -10.30 6.13
N TRP A 45 -1.09 -9.67 6.03
CA TRP A 45 -0.02 -10.05 5.11
C TRP A 45 0.70 -11.34 5.51
N LYS A 46 0.72 -11.69 6.81
CA LYS A 46 1.18 -13.00 7.28
C LYS A 46 0.19 -14.09 6.92
N LYS A 47 -1.12 -13.83 7.16
CA LYS A 47 -2.19 -14.79 6.85
C LYS A 47 -2.23 -15.15 5.36
N THR A 48 -1.97 -14.19 4.48
CA THR A 48 -1.90 -14.40 3.03
C THR A 48 -0.55 -14.91 2.54
N LYS A 49 0.42 -15.11 3.44
CA LYS A 49 1.81 -15.49 3.14
C LYS A 49 2.55 -14.50 2.23
N THR A 50 2.02 -13.31 2.02
CA THR A 50 2.61 -12.30 1.14
C THR A 50 4.02 -11.89 1.61
N LEU A 51 4.25 -11.81 2.94
CA LEU A 51 5.56 -11.51 3.51
C LEU A 51 6.61 -12.56 3.13
N GLU A 52 6.24 -13.83 3.23
CA GLU A 52 7.11 -14.96 2.91
C GLU A 52 7.40 -15.02 1.41
N VAL A 53 6.37 -14.84 0.59
CA VAL A 53 6.45 -14.85 -0.88
C VAL A 53 7.41 -13.76 -1.37
N LEU A 54 7.22 -12.51 -0.95
CA LEU A 54 8.10 -11.40 -1.33
C LEU A 54 9.53 -11.59 -0.82
N SER A 55 9.68 -12.03 0.43
CA SER A 55 11.00 -12.27 1.02
C SER A 55 11.77 -13.35 0.28
N SER A 56 11.12 -14.46 -0.10
CA SER A 56 11.74 -15.57 -0.84
C SER A 56 12.19 -15.17 -2.24
N LYS A 57 11.57 -14.14 -2.83
CA LYS A 57 11.93 -13.56 -4.13
C LYS A 57 12.98 -12.45 -4.04
N GLY A 58 13.53 -12.21 -2.86
CA GLY A 58 14.62 -11.28 -2.65
C GLY A 58 14.22 -9.82 -2.50
N TYR A 59 12.94 -9.49 -2.34
CA TYR A 59 12.53 -8.11 -2.05
C TYR A 59 12.87 -7.71 -0.61
N ARG A 60 13.18 -6.42 -0.41
CA ARG A 60 13.13 -5.79 0.91
C ARG A 60 11.67 -5.46 1.21
N VAL A 61 11.16 -5.94 2.31
CA VAL A 61 9.73 -5.82 2.64
C VAL A 61 9.55 -5.07 3.95
N PHE A 62 8.67 -4.08 3.93
CA PHE A 62 8.23 -3.35 5.12
C PHE A 62 6.71 -3.42 5.17
N ALA A 63 6.15 -4.16 6.12
CA ALA A 63 4.72 -4.15 6.39
C ALA A 63 4.44 -3.23 7.58
N ILE A 64 3.60 -2.23 7.37
CA ILE A 64 3.34 -1.17 8.34
C ILE A 64 1.93 -1.32 8.91
N ASP A 65 1.83 -1.33 10.24
CA ASP A 65 0.56 -1.03 10.90
C ASP A 65 0.36 0.48 10.86
N LEU A 66 -0.45 0.91 9.88
CA LEU A 66 -0.71 2.33 9.66
C LEU A 66 -1.23 3.01 10.94
N PRO A 67 -0.83 4.25 11.25
CA PRO A 67 -1.37 5.00 12.38
C PRO A 67 -2.81 5.47 12.11
N ALA A 68 -3.61 4.58 11.55
CA ALA A 68 -5.00 4.77 11.17
C ALA A 68 -5.71 3.42 11.03
N GLY A 69 -7.06 3.45 11.06
CA GLY A 69 -7.86 2.25 10.90
C GLY A 69 -8.20 1.53 12.20
N LYS A 70 -9.32 0.79 12.18
CA LYS A 70 -9.86 0.12 13.36
C LYS A 70 -8.99 -1.06 13.81
N GLY A 71 -8.42 -1.80 12.86
CA GLY A 71 -7.64 -3.01 13.11
C GLY A 71 -6.18 -2.76 13.45
N SER A 72 -5.66 -1.56 13.23
CA SER A 72 -4.27 -1.22 13.54
C SER A 72 -3.92 -1.41 15.02
N MET A 73 -2.74 -1.94 15.28
CA MET A 73 -2.15 -2.09 16.62
C MET A 73 -1.09 -1.03 16.91
N SER A 74 -0.91 -0.06 16.03
CA SER A 74 -0.13 1.16 16.26
C SER A 74 -0.96 2.22 16.98
N ASP A 75 -0.30 3.22 17.55
CA ASP A 75 -0.98 4.44 17.97
C ASP A 75 -1.62 5.12 16.77
N LYS A 76 -2.74 5.80 16.99
CA LYS A 76 -3.59 6.26 15.89
C LYS A 76 -3.72 7.76 15.86
N LEU A 77 -3.56 8.31 14.68
CA LEU A 77 -4.07 9.64 14.37
C LEU A 77 -5.60 9.64 14.46
N THR A 78 -6.16 10.67 15.10
CA THR A 78 -7.62 10.75 15.23
C THR A 78 -8.28 11.02 13.88
N PRO A 79 -9.51 10.56 13.64
CA PRO A 79 -10.26 10.92 12.43
C PRO A 79 -10.37 12.44 12.24
N LYS A 80 -10.44 13.21 13.32
CA LYS A 80 -10.47 14.68 13.31
C LYS A 80 -9.14 15.23 12.80
N THR A 81 -8.01 14.68 13.25
CA THR A 81 -6.67 15.07 12.78
C THR A 81 -6.53 14.82 11.28
N LEU A 82 -6.89 13.62 10.82
CA LEU A 82 -6.78 13.26 9.40
C LEU A 82 -7.70 14.11 8.51
N LYS A 83 -8.92 14.44 8.99
CA LYS A 83 -9.84 15.31 8.24
C LYS A 83 -9.34 16.75 8.14
N ASN A 84 -8.78 17.29 9.21
CA ASN A 84 -8.36 18.69 9.27
C ASN A 84 -6.97 18.92 8.67
N ASN A 85 -6.14 17.88 8.62
CA ASN A 85 -4.80 17.91 8.06
C ASN A 85 -4.51 16.59 7.32
N PRO A 86 -4.96 16.44 6.07
CA PRO A 86 -4.69 15.25 5.26
C PRO A 86 -3.19 14.95 5.05
N GLU A 87 -2.36 16.00 5.01
CA GLU A 87 -0.90 15.87 4.88
C GLU A 87 -0.24 15.25 6.13
N ARG A 88 -0.95 15.19 7.25
CA ARG A 88 -0.40 14.64 8.50
C ARG A 88 0.01 13.18 8.37
N ILE A 89 -0.76 12.37 7.66
CA ILE A 89 -0.37 10.97 7.41
C ILE A 89 0.87 10.89 6.52
N ILE A 90 0.99 11.78 5.54
CA ILE A 90 2.14 11.81 4.63
C ILE A 90 3.42 12.16 5.39
N SER A 91 3.39 13.18 6.27
CA SER A 91 4.56 13.54 7.09
C SER A 91 4.98 12.41 8.03
N VAL A 92 4.02 11.74 8.69
CA VAL A 92 4.31 10.58 9.55
C VAL A 92 4.94 9.43 8.73
N LEU A 93 4.45 9.17 7.53
CA LEU A 93 5.03 8.15 6.65
C LEU A 93 6.44 8.54 6.17
N ASP A 94 6.70 9.83 5.86
CA ASP A 94 8.05 10.29 5.49
C ASP A 94 9.06 10.06 6.63
N GLU A 95 8.71 10.43 7.85
CA GLU A 95 9.56 10.21 9.02
C GLU A 95 9.76 8.72 9.30
N LEU A 96 8.68 7.92 9.22
CA LEU A 96 8.73 6.47 9.41
C LEU A 96 9.66 5.82 8.37
N PHE A 97 9.53 6.16 7.09
CA PHE A 97 10.36 5.59 6.04
C PHE A 97 11.83 6.01 6.16
N GLY A 98 12.09 7.24 6.63
CA GLY A 98 13.44 7.68 6.99
C GLY A 98 14.02 6.86 8.14
N ALA A 99 13.28 6.71 9.23
CA ALA A 99 13.70 5.98 10.43
C ALA A 99 13.88 4.47 10.19
N LEU A 100 13.12 3.87 9.26
CA LEU A 100 13.26 2.47 8.85
C LEU A 100 14.30 2.24 7.75
N ASP A 101 14.97 3.28 7.27
CA ASP A 101 15.90 3.22 6.12
C ASP A 101 15.26 2.49 4.92
N VAL A 102 14.04 2.87 4.56
CA VAL A 102 13.33 2.28 3.40
C VAL A 102 14.13 2.48 2.10
N GLY A 103 15.00 3.45 2.10
CA GLY A 103 15.95 3.77 1.01
C GLY A 103 15.54 5.00 0.23
N ASP A 104 16.47 5.51 -0.57
CA ASP A 104 16.28 6.73 -1.39
C ASP A 104 15.76 6.41 -2.79
N SER A 105 15.97 5.19 -3.28
CA SER A 105 15.43 4.72 -4.56
C SER A 105 13.92 4.59 -4.51
N PRO A 106 13.22 4.83 -5.63
CA PRO A 106 11.78 4.60 -5.70
C PRO A 106 11.40 3.17 -5.31
N PHE A 107 10.36 3.02 -4.50
CA PHE A 107 9.86 1.75 -4.00
C PHE A 107 8.41 1.49 -4.43
N ALA A 108 7.98 0.23 -4.38
CA ALA A 108 6.58 -0.12 -4.60
C ALA A 108 5.77 0.01 -3.31
N ILE A 109 4.51 0.44 -3.42
CA ILE A 109 3.54 0.36 -2.32
C ILE A 109 2.39 -0.56 -2.74
N VAL A 110 2.04 -1.47 -1.84
CA VAL A 110 0.87 -2.36 -1.96
C VAL A 110 -0.13 -1.98 -0.89
N GLY A 111 -1.36 -1.68 -1.26
CA GLY A 111 -2.37 -1.27 -0.31
C GLY A 111 -3.80 -1.66 -0.70
N PRO A 112 -4.52 -2.41 0.17
CA PRO A 112 -5.95 -2.62 0.02
C PRO A 112 -6.77 -1.54 0.70
N SER A 113 -7.93 -1.22 0.13
CA SER A 113 -8.96 -0.37 0.75
C SER A 113 -8.37 0.94 1.30
N MET A 114 -8.47 1.21 2.59
CA MET A 114 -7.88 2.37 3.26
C MET A 114 -6.37 2.52 2.98
N GLY A 115 -5.62 1.42 3.07
CA GLY A 115 -4.18 1.42 2.77
C GLY A 115 -3.89 1.81 1.32
N GLY A 116 -4.77 1.41 0.38
CA GLY A 116 -4.70 1.81 -1.02
C GLY A 116 -4.95 3.31 -1.23
N GLY A 117 -5.88 3.88 -0.49
CA GLY A 117 -6.13 5.33 -0.48
C GLY A 117 -4.91 6.11 0.01
N PHE A 118 -4.29 5.68 1.12
CA PHE A 118 -3.07 6.31 1.62
C PHE A 118 -1.86 6.11 0.70
N ALA A 119 -1.74 4.93 0.07
CA ALA A 119 -0.68 4.69 -0.92
C ALA A 119 -0.78 5.65 -2.10
N LEU A 120 -1.99 5.86 -2.61
CA LEU A 120 -2.25 6.78 -3.71
C LEU A 120 -1.97 8.23 -3.30
N ALA A 121 -2.44 8.65 -2.12
CA ALA A 121 -2.17 9.98 -1.58
C ALA A 121 -0.65 10.22 -1.39
N TYR A 122 0.07 9.22 -0.88
CA TYR A 122 1.52 9.31 -0.74
C TYR A 122 2.22 9.44 -2.09
N ALA A 123 1.84 8.65 -3.09
CA ALA A 123 2.42 8.72 -4.42
C ALA A 123 2.17 10.08 -5.11
N LEU A 124 1.00 10.67 -4.92
CA LEU A 124 0.69 12.02 -5.44
C LEU A 124 1.49 13.11 -4.73
N SER A 125 1.72 12.98 -3.42
CA SER A 125 2.49 13.96 -2.63
C SER A 125 4.01 13.77 -2.78
N ARG A 126 4.48 12.55 -3.08
CA ARG A 126 5.89 12.16 -3.18
C ARG A 126 6.20 11.36 -4.44
N PRO A 127 5.93 11.91 -5.64
CA PRO A 127 5.98 11.15 -6.90
C PRO A 127 7.36 10.57 -7.23
N LYS A 128 8.44 11.18 -6.70
CA LYS A 128 9.81 10.66 -6.89
C LYS A 128 10.16 9.49 -5.96
N ARG A 129 9.36 9.25 -4.92
CA ARG A 129 9.60 8.19 -3.93
C ARG A 129 8.91 6.88 -4.29
N VAL A 130 7.86 6.93 -5.11
CA VAL A 130 7.05 5.75 -5.47
C VAL A 130 7.32 5.36 -6.91
N GLY A 131 7.81 4.14 -7.10
CA GLY A 131 8.11 3.58 -8.43
C GLY A 131 6.96 2.76 -9.01
N ALA A 132 6.09 2.19 -8.17
CA ALA A 132 4.94 1.38 -8.59
C ALA A 132 3.88 1.31 -7.49
N LEU A 133 2.62 1.12 -7.87
CA LEU A 133 1.49 0.93 -6.97
C LEU A 133 0.72 -0.34 -7.29
N LEU A 134 0.46 -1.19 -6.31
CA LEU A 134 -0.58 -2.22 -6.38
C LEU A 134 -1.70 -1.87 -5.39
N LEU A 135 -2.88 -1.61 -5.91
CA LEU A 135 -4.03 -1.14 -5.14
C LEU A 135 -5.18 -2.14 -5.25
N ALA A 136 -5.54 -2.76 -4.11
CA ALA A 136 -6.67 -3.69 -4.07
C ALA A 136 -7.92 -2.97 -3.54
N SER A 137 -8.89 -2.69 -4.42
CA SER A 137 -10.12 -1.96 -4.11
C SER A 137 -9.85 -0.73 -3.22
N PRO A 138 -8.97 0.22 -3.64
CA PRO A 138 -8.57 1.35 -2.80
C PRO A 138 -9.76 2.22 -2.40
N SER A 139 -9.74 2.77 -1.19
CA SER A 139 -10.76 3.72 -0.75
C SER A 139 -10.53 5.10 -1.40
N VAL A 140 -11.02 5.22 -2.61
CA VAL A 140 -11.06 6.48 -3.36
C VAL A 140 -12.54 6.88 -3.45
N TYR A 141 -12.97 7.77 -2.55
CA TYR A 141 -14.31 8.33 -2.65
C TYR A 141 -14.39 9.25 -3.88
N ARG A 142 -15.59 9.70 -4.25
CA ARG A 142 -15.83 10.50 -5.45
C ARG A 142 -14.66 11.43 -5.78
N ILE A 143 -13.94 11.09 -6.86
CA ILE A 143 -12.76 11.83 -7.30
C ILE A 143 -13.23 13.18 -7.86
N SER A 144 -12.85 14.28 -7.24
CA SER A 144 -13.08 15.63 -7.75
C SER A 144 -12.29 15.87 -9.05
N GLU A 145 -12.65 16.88 -9.82
CA GLU A 145 -11.92 17.20 -11.04
C GLU A 145 -10.46 17.59 -10.77
N GLU A 146 -10.18 18.21 -9.62
CA GLU A 146 -8.81 18.51 -9.19
C GLU A 146 -8.02 17.23 -8.91
N GLU A 147 -8.62 16.27 -8.21
CA GLU A 147 -7.99 14.98 -7.94
C GLU A 147 -7.79 14.16 -9.22
N LYS A 148 -8.72 14.19 -10.16
CA LYS A 148 -8.55 13.57 -11.49
C LYS A 148 -7.35 14.17 -12.22
N SER A 149 -7.19 15.49 -12.19
CA SER A 149 -6.04 16.16 -12.80
C SER A 149 -4.72 15.70 -12.18
N LYS A 150 -4.66 15.57 -10.86
CA LYS A 150 -3.47 15.04 -10.17
C LYS A 150 -3.20 13.58 -10.51
N LEU A 151 -4.24 12.74 -10.52
CA LEU A 151 -4.15 11.33 -10.85
C LEU A 151 -3.72 11.08 -12.29
N SER A 152 -4.23 11.87 -13.25
CA SER A 152 -3.84 11.78 -14.66
C SER A 152 -2.38 12.17 -14.91
N GLY A 153 -1.77 12.92 -14.00
CA GLY A 153 -0.35 13.24 -14.01
C GLY A 153 0.56 12.19 -13.38
N LEU A 154 0.00 11.13 -12.78
CA LEU A 154 0.79 10.09 -12.13
C LEU A 154 1.36 9.10 -13.16
N ASP A 155 2.61 9.30 -13.56
CA ASP A 155 3.28 8.48 -14.59
C ASP A 155 4.12 7.35 -14.00
N ILE A 156 3.52 6.51 -13.16
CA ILE A 156 4.13 5.27 -12.65
C ILE A 156 3.24 4.07 -12.97
N PRO A 157 3.80 2.84 -13.07
CA PRO A 157 3.00 1.62 -13.19
C PRO A 157 2.01 1.49 -12.03
N VAL A 158 0.74 1.22 -12.35
CA VAL A 158 -0.30 0.95 -11.34
C VAL A 158 -1.03 -0.35 -11.70
N LEU A 159 -1.13 -1.27 -10.75
CA LEU A 159 -2.01 -2.43 -10.85
C LEU A 159 -3.20 -2.23 -9.91
N LEU A 160 -4.39 -2.17 -10.46
CA LEU A 160 -5.65 -2.22 -9.73
C LEU A 160 -6.13 -3.66 -9.68
N VAL A 161 -6.36 -4.19 -8.48
CA VAL A 161 -6.92 -5.52 -8.27
C VAL A 161 -8.29 -5.36 -7.62
N TRP A 162 -9.31 -6.00 -8.18
CA TRP A 162 -10.67 -5.89 -7.68
C TRP A 162 -11.32 -7.25 -7.49
N GLY A 163 -12.13 -7.42 -6.45
CA GLY A 163 -12.98 -8.58 -6.32
C GLY A 163 -14.24 -8.44 -7.18
N GLU A 164 -14.60 -9.50 -7.91
CA GLU A 164 -15.80 -9.53 -8.77
C GLU A 164 -17.09 -9.18 -8.02
N SER A 165 -17.16 -9.57 -6.75
CA SER A 165 -18.32 -9.39 -5.88
C SER A 165 -18.12 -8.30 -4.81
N ASP A 166 -17.23 -7.34 -5.05
CA ASP A 166 -17.00 -6.23 -4.10
C ASP A 166 -18.25 -5.35 -3.97
N ARG A 167 -18.88 -5.43 -2.78
CA ARG A 167 -20.07 -4.64 -2.44
C ARG A 167 -19.76 -3.38 -1.63
N VAL A 168 -18.51 -3.21 -1.20
CA VAL A 168 -18.07 -2.02 -0.46
C VAL A 168 -17.69 -0.91 -1.45
N PHE A 169 -16.89 -1.28 -2.43
CA PHE A 169 -16.54 -0.42 -3.57
C PHE A 169 -16.84 -1.18 -4.87
N PRO A 170 -18.09 -1.13 -5.38
CA PRO A 170 -18.45 -1.82 -6.62
C PRO A 170 -17.53 -1.42 -7.78
N LEU A 171 -17.06 -2.43 -8.52
CA LEU A 171 -16.09 -2.27 -9.60
C LEU A 171 -16.51 -1.19 -10.62
N ASP A 172 -17.79 -1.19 -11.02
CA ASP A 172 -18.30 -0.28 -12.05
C ASP A 172 -18.32 1.18 -11.56
N GLU A 173 -18.54 1.38 -10.26
CA GLU A 173 -18.65 2.73 -9.68
C GLU A 173 -17.28 3.31 -9.28
N PHE A 174 -16.32 2.46 -8.93
CA PHE A 174 -15.02 2.91 -8.36
C PHE A 174 -13.83 2.44 -9.19
N GLY A 175 -13.77 1.16 -9.53
CA GLY A 175 -12.60 0.57 -10.16
C GLY A 175 -12.38 0.99 -11.60
N LYS A 176 -13.45 0.96 -12.42
CA LYS A 176 -13.39 1.37 -13.82
C LYS A 176 -13.08 2.87 -13.97
N PRO A 177 -13.76 3.80 -13.27
CA PRO A 177 -13.43 5.22 -13.32
C PRO A 177 -12.00 5.52 -12.84
N LEU A 178 -11.53 4.84 -11.80
CA LEU A 178 -10.15 5.02 -11.33
C LEU A 178 -9.13 4.56 -12.39
N LYS A 179 -9.37 3.42 -13.03
CA LYS A 179 -8.54 2.91 -14.13
C LYS A 179 -8.50 3.88 -15.32
N GLU A 180 -9.60 4.49 -15.67
CA GLU A 180 -9.68 5.46 -16.77
C GLU A 180 -8.93 6.76 -16.45
N THR A 181 -8.86 7.12 -15.16
CA THR A 181 -8.16 8.32 -14.69
C THR A 181 -6.63 8.13 -14.62
N LEU A 182 -6.16 6.92 -14.34
CA LEU A 182 -4.74 6.61 -14.18
C LEU A 182 -4.12 6.15 -15.51
N PRO A 183 -3.16 6.88 -16.11
CA PRO A 183 -2.70 6.63 -17.48
C PRO A 183 -2.00 5.28 -17.67
N ARG A 184 -1.31 4.80 -16.64
CA ARG A 184 -0.56 3.53 -16.70
C ARG A 184 -1.19 2.42 -15.84
N ALA A 185 -2.49 2.54 -15.53
CA ALA A 185 -3.16 1.51 -14.75
C ALA A 185 -3.56 0.30 -15.60
N LYS A 186 -3.26 -0.90 -15.08
CA LYS A 186 -3.90 -2.16 -15.46
C LYS A 186 -4.97 -2.47 -14.42
N LEU A 187 -6.10 -3.04 -14.83
CA LEU A 187 -7.16 -3.49 -13.92
C LEU A 187 -7.39 -4.98 -14.10
N LEU A 188 -7.28 -5.72 -13.00
CA LEU A 188 -7.54 -7.15 -12.95
C LEU A 188 -8.65 -7.45 -11.92
N VAL A 189 -9.50 -8.41 -12.27
CA VAL A 189 -10.65 -8.79 -11.46
C VAL A 189 -10.49 -10.23 -11.00
N LEU A 190 -10.46 -10.43 -9.67
CA LEU A 190 -10.41 -11.74 -9.06
C LEU A 190 -11.83 -12.31 -8.95
N LYS A 191 -12.06 -13.43 -9.60
CA LYS A 191 -13.35 -14.11 -9.57
C LYS A 191 -13.62 -14.69 -8.17
N GLN A 192 -14.90 -14.71 -7.80
CA GLN A 192 -15.34 -15.26 -6.51
C GLN A 192 -14.67 -14.57 -5.30
N ALA A 193 -14.26 -13.31 -5.44
CA ALA A 193 -13.68 -12.49 -4.40
C ALA A 193 -14.56 -11.27 -4.12
N GLY A 194 -14.62 -10.86 -2.87
CA GLY A 194 -15.28 -9.65 -2.40
C GLY A 194 -14.32 -8.48 -2.22
N HIS A 195 -14.65 -7.58 -1.29
CA HIS A 195 -13.81 -6.40 -0.98
C HIS A 195 -12.40 -6.76 -0.51
N GLY A 196 -12.24 -7.85 0.20
CA GLY A 196 -10.95 -8.38 0.66
C GLY A 196 -10.27 -9.28 -0.36
N ALA A 197 -10.28 -8.95 -1.64
CA ALA A 197 -9.85 -9.85 -2.73
C ALA A 197 -8.49 -10.52 -2.49
N TYR A 198 -7.52 -9.81 -1.91
CA TYR A 198 -6.20 -10.36 -1.55
C TYR A 198 -6.26 -11.38 -0.39
N MET A 199 -7.33 -11.35 0.43
CA MET A 199 -7.58 -12.32 1.50
C MET A 199 -8.41 -13.50 1.01
N ASP A 200 -9.33 -13.26 0.08
CA ASP A 200 -10.23 -14.27 -0.47
C ASP A 200 -9.50 -15.18 -1.46
N ARG A 201 -8.54 -14.63 -2.21
CA ARG A 201 -7.75 -15.31 -3.24
C ARG A 201 -6.25 -15.04 -3.08
N PRO A 202 -5.64 -15.43 -1.93
CA PRO A 202 -4.28 -15.02 -1.58
C PRO A 202 -3.21 -15.52 -2.56
N ASP A 203 -3.32 -16.75 -3.04
CA ASP A 203 -2.31 -17.32 -3.95
C ASP A 203 -2.33 -16.59 -5.29
N GLU A 204 -3.52 -16.40 -5.89
CA GLU A 204 -3.70 -15.66 -7.14
C GLU A 204 -3.25 -14.19 -7.00
N PHE A 205 -3.58 -13.56 -5.87
CA PHE A 205 -3.11 -12.20 -5.59
C PHE A 205 -1.58 -12.12 -5.50
N ASN A 206 -0.94 -13.08 -4.84
CA ASN A 206 0.52 -13.12 -4.71
C ASN A 206 1.22 -13.35 -6.06
N GLU A 207 0.66 -14.18 -6.94
CA GLU A 207 1.16 -14.36 -8.31
C GLU A 207 1.08 -13.03 -9.09
N LEU A 208 -0.09 -12.38 -9.10
CA LEU A 208 -0.28 -11.08 -9.75
C LEU A 208 0.67 -10.01 -9.20
N LEU A 209 0.89 -10.01 -7.89
CA LEU A 209 1.83 -9.08 -7.24
C LEU A 209 3.26 -9.30 -7.74
N LEU A 210 3.73 -10.55 -7.78
CA LEU A 210 5.08 -10.86 -8.25
C LEU A 210 5.28 -10.51 -9.73
N ASP A 211 4.33 -10.86 -10.58
CA ASP A 211 4.38 -10.56 -12.01
C ASP A 211 4.44 -9.04 -12.22
N PHE A 212 3.56 -8.30 -11.56
CA PHE A 212 3.55 -6.84 -11.62
C PHE A 212 4.87 -6.22 -11.15
N LEU A 213 5.41 -6.65 -10.02
CA LEU A 213 6.67 -6.11 -9.49
C LEU A 213 7.86 -6.42 -10.41
N SER A 214 7.86 -7.58 -11.06
CA SER A 214 8.92 -7.95 -12.01
C SER A 214 8.95 -7.06 -13.25
N GLU A 215 7.77 -6.63 -13.73
CA GLU A 215 7.61 -5.74 -14.89
C GLU A 215 7.84 -4.26 -14.52
N ALA A 216 7.45 -3.84 -13.31
CA ALA A 216 7.37 -2.43 -12.92
C ALA A 216 8.67 -1.89 -12.29
N MET A 217 9.50 -2.76 -11.78
CA MET A 217 10.71 -2.41 -11.01
C MET A 217 11.93 -3.14 -11.58
#